data_c40b0328863d4fac1b03da0b701a28d4
#
_entry.id   c40b0328863d4fac1b03da0b701a28d4
#
_cell.length_a   1.000
_cell.length_b   1.000
_cell.length_c   1.000
_cell.angle_alpha   90.00
_cell.angle_beta   90.00
_cell.angle_gamma   90.00
#
_symmetry.space_group_name_H-M   'P 1'
#
loop_
_entity.id
_entity.type
_entity.pdbx_description
1 polymer ?
#
loop_
_entity_poly.entity_id
_entity_poly.type
_entity_poly.pdbx_seq_one_letter_code
_entity_poly.pdbx_strand_id
1 'polypeptide(L)'
;QAAFPFDVLQSGYKIKFKPRGGSSVATISASELDARAGNEKPGISIVNAREMDSILPRRVTLKYLDVEREYDIGEQYAERLNTDAINISALDMPLVMAAGEAAGNAEMLLYLYWLERYDISFSLPPSYSHLEPGDVITVNANEGTYSLRLTAINYLSDGRLECSAKYNSSAIYTPAALGEAGLSTGAGLTVKGDTRFALLDIPLLLDATDTPGFPAALSGYLSGWPGGILSRTDDAGQTWTTIQGFTAPGSVIGSAINAIGPGRTDLIDKASTLTVSLASGALASVSEAQMLSGANHFAYGEHGQWEIIAAQNCTLQGDGSYVLTDLLRGRFGTEWACGLHEAADTVVLLDPSKVAFITSNLNSIGVSRTYRAV
;
A
#
# COMPACT_ATOMS: atom_id res chain seq x y z
N GLN A 1 11.26 6.46 -27.94
CA GLN A 1 11.31 7.95 -27.89
C GLN A 1 10.26 8.52 -26.92
N ALA A 2 9.08 7.92 -26.80
CA ALA A 2 8.05 8.42 -25.87
C ALA A 2 8.45 8.31 -24.39
N ALA A 3 9.22 7.29 -24.00
CA ALA A 3 9.69 7.10 -22.63
C ALA A 3 10.97 7.84 -22.28
N PHE A 4 11.80 8.09 -23.29
CA PHE A 4 13.13 8.67 -23.08
C PHE A 4 13.35 9.84 -24.05
N PRO A 5 13.74 11.01 -23.55
CA PRO A 5 13.88 12.22 -24.35
C PRO A 5 15.18 12.23 -25.15
N PHE A 6 15.21 11.50 -26.28
CA PHE A 6 16.33 11.51 -27.22
C PHE A 6 15.84 11.55 -28.67
N ASP A 7 16.66 12.09 -29.54
CA ASP A 7 16.45 12.10 -30.98
C ASP A 7 17.38 11.07 -31.64
N VAL A 8 16.86 10.40 -32.65
CA VAL A 8 17.61 9.46 -33.47
C VAL A 8 17.90 10.13 -34.81
N LEU A 9 19.16 10.30 -35.11
CA LEU A 9 19.63 11.04 -36.27
C LEU A 9 20.52 10.16 -37.13
N GLN A 10 20.46 10.38 -38.45
CA GLN A 10 21.46 9.87 -39.35
C GLN A 10 22.46 11.00 -39.66
N SER A 11 23.71 10.79 -39.31
CA SER A 11 24.78 11.70 -39.60
C SER A 11 25.86 10.96 -40.36
N GLY A 12 26.04 11.30 -41.66
CA GLY A 12 26.85 10.51 -42.59
C GLY A 12 26.36 9.08 -42.70
N TYR A 13 27.22 8.10 -42.42
CA TYR A 13 26.90 6.66 -42.44
C TYR A 13 26.61 6.07 -41.04
N LYS A 14 26.38 6.94 -40.03
CA LYS A 14 26.17 6.51 -38.63
C LYS A 14 24.82 6.97 -38.12
N ILE A 15 24.18 6.11 -37.28
CA ILE A 15 23.02 6.49 -36.49
C ILE A 15 23.54 7.01 -35.16
N LYS A 16 23.14 8.28 -34.82
CA LYS A 16 23.45 8.92 -33.55
C LYS A 16 22.20 9.01 -32.70
N PHE A 17 22.33 8.73 -31.41
CA PHE A 17 21.32 8.98 -30.39
C PHE A 17 21.72 10.23 -29.62
N LYS A 18 20.91 11.27 -29.69
CA LYS A 18 21.20 12.56 -29.09
C LYS A 18 20.19 12.87 -27.98
N PRO A 19 20.61 13.01 -26.73
CA PRO A 19 19.68 13.39 -25.64
C PRO A 19 19.15 14.80 -25.89
N ARG A 20 17.86 15.01 -25.59
CA ARG A 20 17.23 16.33 -25.61
C ARG A 20 17.61 17.11 -24.37
N GLY A 21 17.44 18.46 -24.40
CA GLY A 21 17.74 19.32 -23.25
C GLY A 21 19.23 19.71 -23.13
N GLY A 22 20.02 19.45 -24.17
CA GLY A 22 21.44 19.85 -24.24
C GLY A 22 21.64 21.37 -24.22
N SER A 23 22.89 21.79 -24.00
CA SER A 23 23.30 23.20 -24.09
C SER A 23 23.39 23.66 -25.53
N SER A 24 23.28 24.98 -25.74
CA SER A 24 23.45 25.61 -27.06
C SER A 24 24.87 25.40 -27.60
N VAL A 25 24.97 24.93 -28.86
CA VAL A 25 26.24 24.69 -29.56
C VAL A 25 26.65 25.88 -30.42
N ALA A 26 25.71 26.76 -30.77
CA ALA A 26 25.98 27.97 -31.54
C ALA A 26 25.02 29.08 -31.14
N THR A 27 25.51 30.32 -31.24
CA THR A 27 24.69 31.55 -31.11
C THR A 27 24.62 32.24 -32.45
N ILE A 28 23.38 32.48 -32.91
CA ILE A 28 23.09 33.08 -34.22
C ILE A 28 22.55 34.48 -34.00
N SER A 29 23.15 35.47 -34.65
CA SER A 29 22.72 36.88 -34.57
C SER A 29 21.59 37.18 -35.56
N ALA A 30 20.80 38.22 -35.28
CA ALA A 30 19.70 38.63 -36.15
C ALA A 30 20.15 38.92 -37.61
N SER A 31 21.38 39.43 -37.80
CA SER A 31 21.94 39.71 -39.15
C SER A 31 22.23 38.45 -39.96
N GLU A 32 22.43 37.30 -39.32
CA GLU A 32 22.72 36.02 -39.98
C GLU A 32 21.45 35.24 -40.35
N LEU A 33 20.30 35.66 -39.82
CA LEU A 33 18.99 35.07 -40.14
C LEU A 33 18.42 35.54 -41.48
N ASP A 34 19.02 36.51 -42.11
CA ASP A 34 18.60 37.07 -43.41
C ASP A 34 19.42 36.50 -44.57
N ALA A 35 19.76 35.22 -44.51
CA ALA A 35 20.45 34.54 -45.60
C ALA A 35 19.50 34.36 -46.80
N ARG A 36 19.77 35.09 -47.91
CA ARG A 36 18.95 35.13 -49.15
C ARG A 36 19.82 35.18 -50.41
N ALA A 37 19.23 34.85 -51.53
CA ALA A 37 19.88 35.04 -52.81
C ALA A 37 20.00 36.55 -53.13
N GLY A 38 21.02 36.92 -53.89
CA GLY A 38 21.43 38.34 -54.07
C GLY A 38 20.37 39.31 -54.62
N ASN A 39 19.29 38.80 -55.23
CA ASN A 39 18.18 39.60 -55.78
C ASN A 39 16.83 39.41 -55.05
N GLU A 40 16.80 38.68 -53.93
CA GLU A 40 15.57 38.49 -53.15
C GLU A 40 15.30 39.69 -52.24
N LYS A 41 14.01 40.05 -52.11
CA LYS A 41 13.59 41.08 -51.15
C LYS A 41 13.81 40.61 -49.72
N PRO A 42 14.07 41.50 -48.74
CA PRO A 42 14.09 41.13 -47.35
C PRO A 42 12.81 40.41 -46.96
N GLY A 43 12.94 39.20 -46.48
CA GLY A 43 11.83 38.38 -45.99
C GLY A 43 11.70 38.51 -44.47
N ILE A 44 10.80 37.75 -43.92
CA ILE A 44 10.67 37.58 -42.48
C ILE A 44 11.86 36.71 -42.04
N SER A 45 12.65 37.18 -41.10
CA SER A 45 13.86 36.48 -40.66
C SER A 45 13.54 35.16 -39.93
N ILE A 46 12.40 35.11 -39.24
CA ILE A 46 11.91 33.94 -38.55
C ILE A 46 10.40 33.80 -38.82
N VAL A 47 9.99 32.67 -39.36
CA VAL A 47 8.57 32.29 -39.49
C VAL A 47 8.19 31.43 -38.30
N ASN A 48 7.17 31.84 -37.55
CA ASN A 48 6.69 31.14 -36.39
C ASN A 48 5.24 30.74 -36.65
N ALA A 49 4.99 29.45 -36.86
CA ALA A 49 3.68 28.87 -36.96
C ALA A 49 3.26 28.24 -35.62
N ARG A 50 2.14 28.64 -35.08
CA ARG A 50 1.63 28.15 -33.80
C ARG A 50 0.44 27.24 -33.99
N GLU A 51 0.46 26.06 -33.38
CA GLU A 51 -0.70 25.21 -33.24
C GLU A 51 -1.78 25.84 -32.32
N MET A 52 -3.03 25.58 -32.62
CA MET A 52 -4.14 26.02 -31.77
C MET A 52 -4.13 25.28 -30.43
N ASP A 53 -4.34 26.01 -29.35
CA ASP A 53 -4.36 25.46 -27.98
C ASP A 53 -5.45 24.38 -27.80
N SER A 54 -6.55 24.47 -28.56
CA SER A 54 -7.64 23.49 -28.53
C SER A 54 -7.27 22.10 -29.03
N ILE A 55 -6.17 21.97 -29.80
CA ILE A 55 -5.68 20.68 -30.30
C ILE A 55 -4.75 20.02 -29.29
N LEU A 56 -4.11 20.83 -28.47
CA LEU A 56 -3.14 20.34 -27.47
C LEU A 56 -3.82 19.60 -26.33
N PRO A 57 -3.11 18.62 -25.70
CA PRO A 57 -3.66 17.91 -24.57
C PRO A 57 -3.68 18.80 -23.32
N ARG A 58 -4.84 18.82 -22.63
CA ARG A 58 -4.95 19.31 -21.27
C ARG A 58 -4.32 18.34 -20.29
N ARG A 59 -4.51 17.02 -20.54
CA ARG A 59 -4.02 15.94 -19.69
C ARG A 59 -3.29 14.91 -20.54
N VAL A 60 -2.17 14.44 -20.02
CA VAL A 60 -1.46 13.26 -20.54
C VAL A 60 -1.54 12.18 -19.49
N THR A 61 -2.08 11.03 -19.86
CA THR A 61 -2.20 9.84 -19.02
C THR A 61 -1.24 8.79 -19.53
N LEU A 62 -0.42 8.23 -18.67
CA LEU A 62 0.55 7.20 -18.96
C LEU A 62 0.18 5.91 -18.24
N LYS A 63 -0.01 4.82 -19.00
CA LYS A 63 -0.18 3.47 -18.47
C LYS A 63 1.15 2.74 -18.56
N TYR A 64 1.53 2.06 -17.49
CA TYR A 64 2.84 1.40 -17.35
C TYR A 64 2.71 0.12 -16.50
N LEU A 65 3.77 -0.68 -16.43
CA LEU A 65 3.85 -1.82 -15.53
C LEU A 65 4.51 -1.36 -14.21
N ASP A 66 3.77 -1.45 -13.12
CA ASP A 66 4.21 -0.93 -11.82
C ASP A 66 5.07 -1.96 -11.09
N VAL A 67 6.32 -1.60 -10.81
CA VAL A 67 7.26 -2.47 -10.10
C VAL A 67 6.83 -2.76 -8.66
N GLU A 68 6.12 -1.83 -8.03
CA GLU A 68 5.66 -1.95 -6.64
C GLU A 68 4.34 -2.73 -6.51
N ARG A 69 3.67 -3.00 -7.63
CA ARG A 69 2.38 -3.71 -7.71
C ARG A 69 2.50 -5.06 -8.43
N GLU A 70 3.60 -5.75 -8.27
CA GLU A 70 3.83 -7.07 -8.90
C GLU A 70 3.66 -7.04 -10.43
N TYR A 71 4.06 -5.93 -11.07
CA TYR A 71 3.94 -5.69 -12.50
C TYR A 71 2.51 -5.57 -13.02
N ASP A 72 1.55 -5.27 -12.13
CA ASP A 72 0.21 -4.89 -12.57
C ASP A 72 0.21 -3.52 -13.27
N ILE A 73 -0.84 -3.25 -14.04
CA ILE A 73 -0.95 -2.00 -14.79
C ILE A 73 -1.19 -0.84 -13.82
N GLY A 74 -0.23 0.09 -13.79
CA GLY A 74 -0.34 1.38 -13.12
C GLY A 74 -0.75 2.47 -14.11
N GLU A 75 -1.34 3.55 -13.61
CA GLU A 75 -1.70 4.74 -14.37
C GLU A 75 -1.26 5.98 -13.61
N GLN A 76 -0.50 6.85 -14.27
CA GLN A 76 -0.14 8.18 -13.77
C GLN A 76 -0.52 9.24 -14.80
N TYR A 77 -0.79 10.45 -14.35
CA TYR A 77 -1.15 11.53 -15.25
C TYR A 77 -0.54 12.85 -14.84
N ALA A 78 -0.38 13.73 -15.83
CA ALA A 78 -0.10 15.15 -15.63
C ALA A 78 -1.20 15.97 -16.28
N GLU A 79 -1.60 17.07 -15.63
CA GLU A 79 -2.68 17.92 -16.11
C GLU A 79 -2.30 19.40 -16.03
N ARG A 80 -2.62 20.15 -17.08
CA ARG A 80 -2.46 21.58 -17.14
C ARG A 80 -3.78 22.26 -16.80
N LEU A 81 -3.87 22.87 -15.62
CA LEU A 81 -5.12 23.48 -15.13
C LEU A 81 -5.45 24.83 -15.77
N ASN A 82 -4.43 25.57 -16.18
CA ASN A 82 -4.60 26.91 -16.77
C ASN A 82 -4.57 26.85 -18.31
N THR A 83 -5.61 26.27 -18.90
CA THR A 83 -5.77 26.15 -20.36
C THR A 83 -7.22 25.92 -20.74
N ASP A 84 -7.61 26.40 -21.92
CA ASP A 84 -8.92 26.12 -22.53
C ASP A 84 -8.93 24.79 -23.31
N ALA A 85 -7.79 24.09 -23.40
CA ALA A 85 -7.73 22.78 -24.01
C ALA A 85 -8.55 21.76 -23.20
N ILE A 86 -9.23 20.84 -23.92
CA ILE A 86 -10.08 19.80 -23.32
C ILE A 86 -9.58 18.39 -23.63
N ASN A 87 -8.64 18.24 -24.55
CA ASN A 87 -8.17 16.95 -25.03
C ASN A 87 -7.38 16.20 -23.96
N ILE A 88 -7.55 14.88 -23.94
CA ILE A 88 -6.80 13.96 -23.11
C ILE A 88 -5.99 13.05 -24.05
N SER A 89 -4.69 12.98 -23.83
CA SER A 89 -3.80 12.04 -24.52
C SER A 89 -3.51 10.87 -23.58
N ALA A 90 -3.90 9.67 -23.97
CA ALA A 90 -3.55 8.43 -23.26
C ALA A 90 -2.45 7.70 -24.02
N LEU A 91 -1.39 7.34 -23.31
CA LEU A 91 -0.24 6.61 -23.82
C LEU A 91 -0.07 5.29 -23.09
N ASP A 92 -0.04 4.19 -23.83
CA ASP A 92 0.32 2.87 -23.29
C ASP A 92 1.83 2.67 -23.45
N MET A 93 2.52 2.54 -22.33
CA MET A 93 3.96 2.34 -22.29
C MET A 93 4.27 1.05 -21.53
N PRO A 94 4.41 -0.10 -22.21
CA PRO A 94 4.63 -1.39 -21.55
C PRO A 94 6.07 -1.52 -21.04
N LEU A 95 6.47 -0.57 -20.19
CA LEU A 95 7.76 -0.55 -19.50
C LEU A 95 7.52 -0.65 -18.01
N VAL A 96 8.43 -1.34 -17.34
CA VAL A 96 8.43 -1.44 -15.88
C VAL A 96 9.03 -0.16 -15.32
N MET A 97 8.26 0.56 -14.51
CA MET A 97 8.66 1.83 -13.88
C MET A 97 8.10 1.93 -12.47
N ALA A 98 8.72 2.77 -11.63
CA ALA A 98 8.11 3.21 -10.39
C ALA A 98 7.06 4.31 -10.66
N ALA A 99 6.09 4.46 -9.78
CA ALA A 99 5.02 5.46 -9.93
C ALA A 99 5.56 6.89 -10.09
N GLY A 100 6.63 7.25 -9.36
CA GLY A 100 7.30 8.56 -9.49
C GLY A 100 7.93 8.78 -10.87
N GLU A 101 8.56 7.76 -11.47
CA GLU A 101 9.11 7.85 -12.82
C GLU A 101 8.02 8.01 -13.87
N ALA A 102 6.91 7.27 -13.71
CA ALA A 102 5.77 7.37 -14.61
C ALA A 102 5.09 8.74 -14.54
N ALA A 103 4.93 9.31 -13.34
CA ALA A 103 4.40 10.66 -13.16
C ALA A 103 5.33 11.72 -13.77
N GLY A 104 6.65 11.61 -13.56
CA GLY A 104 7.64 12.49 -14.17
C GLY A 104 7.63 12.42 -15.69
N ASN A 105 7.50 11.22 -16.27
CA ASN A 105 7.37 11.03 -17.72
C ASN A 105 6.07 11.65 -18.27
N ALA A 106 4.96 11.51 -17.55
CA ALA A 106 3.69 12.13 -17.94
C ALA A 106 3.79 13.67 -17.92
N GLU A 107 4.43 14.24 -16.89
CA GLU A 107 4.66 15.69 -16.78
C GLU A 107 5.57 16.19 -17.91
N MET A 108 6.70 15.52 -18.15
CA MET A 108 7.62 15.85 -19.23
C MET A 108 6.92 15.83 -20.60
N LEU A 109 6.13 14.79 -20.89
CA LEU A 109 5.39 14.70 -22.16
C LEU A 109 4.36 15.82 -22.30
N LEU A 110 3.62 16.14 -21.25
CA LEU A 110 2.67 17.25 -21.27
C LEU A 110 3.36 18.58 -21.62
N TYR A 111 4.46 18.88 -20.95
CA TYR A 111 5.22 20.11 -21.22
C TYR A 111 5.86 20.11 -22.60
N LEU A 112 6.30 18.97 -23.13
CA LEU A 112 6.81 18.87 -24.49
C LEU A 112 5.74 19.20 -25.53
N TYR A 113 4.51 18.66 -25.41
CA TYR A 113 3.41 19.04 -26.31
C TYR A 113 3.17 20.55 -26.32
N TRP A 114 3.21 21.20 -25.16
CA TRP A 114 2.99 22.63 -25.06
C TRP A 114 4.18 23.48 -25.50
N LEU A 115 5.41 23.00 -25.35
CA LEU A 115 6.61 23.70 -25.81
C LEU A 115 6.76 23.58 -27.32
N GLU A 116 6.58 22.38 -27.86
CA GLU A 116 6.79 22.07 -29.28
C GLU A 116 5.61 22.48 -30.18
N ARG A 117 4.60 23.19 -29.63
CA ARG A 117 3.47 23.73 -30.41
C ARG A 117 3.86 24.80 -31.45
N TYR A 118 5.09 25.30 -31.37
CA TYR A 118 5.60 26.29 -32.29
C TYR A 118 6.55 25.62 -33.28
N ASP A 119 6.23 25.77 -34.56
CA ASP A 119 7.12 25.43 -35.67
C ASP A 119 7.85 26.69 -36.12
N ILE A 120 9.15 26.67 -36.02
CA ILE A 120 10.02 27.80 -36.31
C ILE A 120 10.85 27.46 -37.52
N SER A 121 10.80 28.34 -38.54
CA SER A 121 11.56 28.18 -39.78
C SER A 121 12.38 29.43 -40.03
N PHE A 122 13.64 29.27 -40.45
CA PHE A 122 14.55 30.34 -40.79
C PHE A 122 15.65 29.83 -41.72
N SER A 123 16.36 30.77 -42.40
CA SER A 123 17.46 30.46 -43.28
C SER A 123 18.80 30.92 -42.72
N LEU A 124 19.82 30.07 -42.82
CA LEU A 124 21.18 30.34 -42.37
C LEU A 124 22.18 30.37 -43.54
N PRO A 125 23.26 31.12 -43.39
CA PRO A 125 24.37 31.10 -44.36
C PRO A 125 25.17 29.79 -44.28
N PRO A 126 25.97 29.48 -45.31
CA PRO A 126 26.79 28.26 -45.37
C PRO A 126 27.80 28.09 -44.24
N SER A 127 28.15 29.16 -43.55
CA SER A 127 29.04 29.13 -42.37
C SER A 127 28.55 28.19 -41.25
N TYR A 128 27.25 27.94 -41.19
CA TYR A 128 26.61 27.07 -40.22
C TYR A 128 26.39 25.62 -40.71
N SER A 129 27.04 25.23 -41.83
CA SER A 129 26.95 23.90 -42.39
C SER A 129 27.40 22.75 -41.47
N HIS A 130 28.05 23.06 -40.36
CA HIS A 130 28.49 22.12 -39.33
C HIS A 130 27.38 21.73 -38.38
N LEU A 131 26.25 22.44 -38.39
CA LEU A 131 25.09 22.10 -37.53
C LEU A 131 24.38 20.86 -38.03
N GLU A 132 23.91 20.04 -37.09
CA GLU A 132 23.17 18.83 -37.38
C GLU A 132 21.76 18.94 -36.77
N PRO A 133 20.76 18.23 -37.31
CA PRO A 133 19.47 18.05 -36.63
C PRO A 133 19.68 17.55 -35.18
N GLY A 134 18.86 18.00 -34.25
CA GLY A 134 19.00 17.71 -32.82
C GLY A 134 20.00 18.65 -32.11
N ASP A 135 20.72 19.54 -32.79
CA ASP A 135 21.50 20.57 -32.14
C ASP A 135 20.60 21.62 -31.51
N VAL A 136 21.00 22.08 -30.33
CA VAL A 136 20.38 23.22 -29.65
C VAL A 136 21.18 24.46 -30.02
N ILE A 137 20.50 25.50 -30.46
CA ILE A 137 21.10 26.79 -30.83
C ILE A 137 20.41 27.92 -30.08
N THR A 138 21.15 29.01 -29.85
CA THR A 138 20.60 30.26 -29.34
C THR A 138 20.43 31.23 -30.49
N VAL A 139 19.23 31.71 -30.74
CA VAL A 139 18.93 32.67 -31.78
C VAL A 139 18.60 34.01 -31.16
N ASN A 140 19.40 35.02 -31.45
CA ASN A 140 19.19 36.40 -31.06
C ASN A 140 18.48 37.14 -32.20
N ALA A 141 17.16 37.09 -32.21
CA ALA A 141 16.34 37.83 -33.17
C ALA A 141 16.04 39.25 -32.66
N ASN A 142 15.52 40.13 -33.54
CA ASN A 142 15.11 41.47 -33.15
C ASN A 142 14.04 41.51 -32.07
N GLU A 143 13.23 40.48 -32.00
CA GLU A 143 12.09 40.31 -31.10
C GLU A 143 12.47 39.65 -29.76
N GLY A 144 13.67 39.06 -29.66
CA GLY A 144 14.13 38.40 -28.44
C GLY A 144 15.15 37.30 -28.68
N THR A 145 15.57 36.68 -27.58
CA THR A 145 16.50 35.55 -27.59
C THR A 145 15.71 34.25 -27.41
N TYR A 146 15.93 33.29 -28.29
CA TYR A 146 15.25 32.01 -28.35
C TYR A 146 16.23 30.86 -28.24
N SER A 147 15.94 29.87 -27.40
CA SER A 147 16.63 28.57 -27.40
C SER A 147 15.84 27.62 -28.27
N LEU A 148 16.45 27.14 -29.34
CA LEU A 148 15.81 26.33 -30.37
C LEU A 148 16.55 25.02 -30.55
N ARG A 149 15.83 23.94 -30.75
CA ARG A 149 16.34 22.63 -31.17
C ARG A 149 16.03 22.42 -32.63
N LEU A 150 17.07 22.22 -33.44
CA LEU A 150 16.92 21.95 -34.86
C LEU A 150 16.25 20.57 -35.09
N THR A 151 15.21 20.56 -35.90
CA THR A 151 14.51 19.34 -36.26
C THR A 151 14.89 18.86 -37.67
N ALA A 152 15.11 19.77 -38.58
CA ALA A 152 15.52 19.46 -39.94
C ALA A 152 16.43 20.58 -40.49
N ILE A 153 17.35 20.22 -41.38
CA ILE A 153 18.21 21.12 -42.11
C ILE A 153 18.21 20.68 -43.59
N ASN A 154 17.76 21.57 -44.48
CA ASN A 154 17.77 21.37 -45.92
C ASN A 154 18.87 22.21 -46.56
N TYR A 155 19.77 21.57 -47.29
CA TYR A 155 20.82 22.24 -48.00
C TYR A 155 20.33 22.63 -49.40
N LEU A 156 20.26 23.92 -49.68
CA LEU A 156 19.86 24.44 -50.98
C LEU A 156 21.02 24.44 -51.98
N SER A 157 20.73 24.52 -53.29
CA SER A 157 21.73 24.52 -54.34
C SER A 157 22.65 25.78 -54.35
N ASP A 158 22.18 26.84 -53.70
CA ASP A 158 22.96 28.10 -53.55
C ASP A 158 23.79 28.12 -52.24
N GLY A 159 23.79 27.02 -51.49
CA GLY A 159 24.56 26.86 -50.26
C GLY A 159 23.83 27.30 -49.00
N ARG A 160 22.65 27.92 -49.08
CA ARG A 160 21.84 28.27 -47.92
C ARG A 160 21.34 27.06 -47.20
N LEU A 161 21.08 27.19 -45.91
CA LEU A 161 20.51 26.17 -45.04
C LEU A 161 19.10 26.62 -44.65
N GLU A 162 18.07 25.86 -45.08
CA GLU A 162 16.74 26.03 -44.55
C GLU A 162 16.59 25.17 -43.31
N CYS A 163 16.38 25.81 -42.16
CA CYS A 163 16.30 25.18 -40.87
C CYS A 163 14.86 25.18 -40.35
N SER A 164 14.43 24.03 -39.86
CA SER A 164 13.21 23.89 -39.05
C SER A 164 13.62 23.59 -37.61
N ALA A 165 12.94 24.20 -36.66
CA ALA A 165 13.28 24.09 -35.25
C ALA A 165 12.05 24.14 -34.36
N LYS A 166 12.20 23.60 -33.18
CA LYS A 166 11.21 23.67 -32.06
C LYS A 166 11.85 24.41 -30.91
N TYR A 167 11.05 25.01 -30.02
CA TYR A 167 11.56 25.56 -28.77
C TYR A 167 12.24 24.47 -27.93
N ASN A 168 13.30 24.86 -27.23
CA ASN A 168 14.03 24.00 -26.31
C ASN A 168 14.01 24.60 -24.89
N SER A 169 13.81 23.76 -23.89
CA SER A 169 13.96 24.12 -22.48
C SER A 169 14.51 22.90 -21.72
N SER A 170 15.68 23.06 -21.10
CA SER A 170 16.29 21.98 -20.30
C SER A 170 15.49 21.64 -19.04
N ALA A 171 14.73 22.60 -18.51
CA ALA A 171 13.92 22.40 -17.29
C ALA A 171 12.82 21.33 -17.44
N ILE A 172 12.35 21.08 -18.67
CA ILE A 172 11.30 20.07 -18.93
C ILE A 172 11.81 18.64 -18.67
N TYR A 173 13.10 18.42 -18.83
CA TYR A 173 13.72 17.09 -18.69
C TYR A 173 14.12 16.75 -17.24
N THR A 174 13.79 17.61 -16.30
CA THR A 174 13.94 17.40 -14.85
C THR A 174 12.59 17.59 -14.18
N PRO A 175 11.61 16.67 -14.42
CA PRO A 175 10.27 16.79 -13.87
C PRO A 175 10.31 16.71 -12.34
N ALA A 176 9.38 17.42 -11.69
CA ALA A 176 9.22 17.44 -10.24
C ALA A 176 7.98 16.67 -9.77
N ALA A 177 7.22 16.06 -10.68
CA ALA A 177 6.02 15.32 -10.33
C ALA A 177 6.35 14.12 -9.46
N LEU A 178 5.56 13.95 -8.39
CA LEU A 178 5.60 12.81 -7.50
C LEU A 178 4.42 11.90 -7.85
N GLY A 179 4.71 10.63 -8.13
CA GLY A 179 3.69 9.61 -8.32
C GLY A 179 3.53 8.78 -7.06
N GLU A 180 2.31 8.39 -6.78
CA GLU A 180 2.02 7.42 -5.73
C GLU A 180 1.57 6.11 -6.38
N ALA A 181 2.18 5.00 -5.96
CA ALA A 181 1.71 3.68 -6.34
C ALA A 181 0.29 3.51 -5.82
N GLY A 182 -0.64 3.12 -6.70
CA GLY A 182 -1.98 2.75 -6.27
C GLY A 182 -1.92 1.59 -5.28
N LEU A 183 -2.98 1.42 -4.49
CA LEU A 183 -3.10 0.27 -3.61
C LEU A 183 -2.98 -1.01 -4.45
N SER A 184 -2.06 -1.89 -4.05
CA SER A 184 -2.00 -3.23 -4.61
C SER A 184 -3.32 -3.94 -4.33
N THR A 185 -4.02 -4.36 -5.38
CA THR A 185 -5.20 -5.22 -5.26
C THR A 185 -4.80 -6.70 -5.08
N GLY A 186 -3.51 -6.97 -4.98
CA GLY A 186 -3.03 -8.28 -4.59
C GLY A 186 -3.64 -8.61 -3.24
N ALA A 187 -4.73 -9.38 -3.22
CA ALA A 187 -5.17 -10.03 -2.01
C ALA A 187 -3.97 -10.85 -1.54
N GLY A 188 -3.26 -10.34 -0.53
CA GLY A 188 -2.23 -11.14 0.14
C GLY A 188 -2.87 -12.50 0.41
N LEU A 189 -2.22 -13.56 0.02
CA LEU A 189 -2.69 -14.92 0.25
C LEU A 189 -2.73 -15.09 1.77
N THR A 190 -3.87 -14.80 2.38
CA THR A 190 -4.07 -14.99 3.81
C THR A 190 -4.16 -16.49 4.03
N VAL A 191 -3.09 -17.05 4.57
CA VAL A 191 -3.05 -18.45 4.95
C VAL A 191 -4.06 -18.65 6.09
N LYS A 192 -5.04 -19.50 5.86
CA LYS A 192 -5.96 -19.96 6.90
C LYS A 192 -5.18 -20.87 7.82
N GLY A 193 -4.97 -20.45 9.06
CA GLY A 193 -4.37 -21.31 10.09
C GLY A 193 -5.38 -22.25 10.71
N ASP A 194 -4.84 -23.17 11.53
CA ASP A 194 -5.67 -24.08 12.32
C ASP A 194 -6.55 -23.32 13.32
N THR A 195 -7.67 -23.95 13.71
CA THR A 195 -8.58 -23.43 14.71
C THR A 195 -8.21 -23.97 16.08
N ARG A 196 -8.00 -23.09 17.05
CA ARG A 196 -7.87 -23.42 18.47
C ARG A 196 -9.22 -23.22 19.16
N PHE A 197 -9.59 -24.13 20.04
CA PHE A 197 -10.80 -23.99 20.84
C PHE A 197 -10.56 -24.37 22.29
N ALA A 198 -11.39 -23.84 23.18
CA ALA A 198 -11.42 -24.17 24.58
C ALA A 198 -12.89 -24.38 24.98
N LEU A 199 -13.18 -25.50 25.63
CA LEU A 199 -14.45 -25.76 26.29
C LEU A 199 -14.25 -25.48 27.77
N LEU A 200 -15.05 -24.60 28.33
CA LEU A 200 -14.80 -24.05 29.66
C LEU A 200 -15.81 -24.65 30.65
N ASP A 201 -15.29 -25.44 31.59
CA ASP A 201 -16.07 -25.93 32.75
C ASP A 201 -15.87 -24.93 33.90
N ILE A 202 -16.55 -23.80 33.81
CA ILE A 202 -16.46 -22.70 34.75
C ILE A 202 -17.81 -22.37 35.37
N PRO A 203 -17.82 -21.71 36.55
CA PRO A 203 -19.06 -21.26 37.18
C PRO A 203 -19.87 -20.30 36.31
N LEU A 204 -21.14 -20.14 36.65
CA LEU A 204 -22.05 -19.22 36.00
C LEU A 204 -21.50 -17.77 36.08
N LEU A 205 -21.34 -17.13 34.93
CA LEU A 205 -20.87 -15.79 34.84
C LEU A 205 -21.98 -14.73 34.72
N LEU A 206 -23.11 -15.12 34.14
CA LEU A 206 -24.26 -14.25 33.87
C LEU A 206 -25.57 -15.00 34.17
N ASP A 207 -26.48 -14.36 34.86
CA ASP A 207 -27.81 -14.91 35.17
C ASP A 207 -28.60 -15.31 33.89
N ALA A 208 -28.33 -14.62 32.78
CA ALA A 208 -28.95 -14.92 31.50
C ALA A 208 -28.58 -16.33 30.95
N THR A 209 -27.49 -16.92 31.44
CA THR A 209 -27.02 -18.27 31.04
C THR A 209 -27.28 -19.34 32.11
N ASP A 210 -28.20 -19.10 33.04
CA ASP A 210 -28.61 -20.07 34.05
C ASP A 210 -29.45 -21.21 33.44
N THR A 211 -28.81 -21.94 32.53
CA THR A 211 -29.34 -23.11 31.86
C THR A 211 -28.24 -24.17 31.72
N PRO A 212 -28.59 -25.47 31.62
CA PRO A 212 -27.55 -26.49 31.39
C PRO A 212 -26.76 -26.22 30.14
N GLY A 213 -25.44 -26.17 30.27
CA GLY A 213 -24.55 -25.85 29.17
C GLY A 213 -23.14 -25.53 29.63
N PHE A 214 -22.33 -25.02 28.74
CA PHE A 214 -20.97 -24.63 29.01
C PHE A 214 -20.51 -23.51 28.03
N PRO A 215 -19.65 -22.60 28.45
CA PRO A 215 -19.04 -21.64 27.54
C PRO A 215 -17.98 -22.28 26.64
N ALA A 216 -17.92 -21.83 25.39
CA ALA A 216 -16.91 -22.25 24.42
C ALA A 216 -16.28 -21.04 23.76
N ALA A 217 -14.97 -21.12 23.54
CA ALA A 217 -14.17 -20.11 22.88
C ALA A 217 -13.46 -20.70 21.68
N LEU A 218 -13.48 -20.02 20.54
CA LEU A 218 -12.77 -20.40 19.33
C LEU A 218 -11.91 -19.24 18.82
N SER A 219 -10.74 -19.59 18.32
CA SER A 219 -9.79 -18.65 17.72
C SER A 219 -8.95 -19.32 16.66
N GLY A 220 -8.39 -18.55 15.72
CA GLY A 220 -7.39 -19.04 14.78
C GLY A 220 -5.98 -18.69 15.21
N TYR A 221 -5.00 -19.44 14.75
CA TYR A 221 -3.58 -19.14 14.97
C TYR A 221 -3.05 -18.03 14.05
N LEU A 222 -3.71 -17.77 12.93
CA LEU A 222 -3.28 -16.80 11.94
C LEU A 222 -4.34 -15.73 11.69
N SER A 223 -3.90 -14.55 11.29
CA SER A 223 -4.78 -13.39 11.03
C SER A 223 -5.81 -13.61 9.92
N GLY A 224 -5.56 -14.57 9.02
CA GLY A 224 -6.48 -14.96 7.95
C GLY A 224 -7.55 -15.97 8.34
N TRP A 225 -7.70 -16.29 9.62
CA TRP A 225 -8.75 -17.20 10.09
C TRP A 225 -10.15 -16.63 9.80
N PRO A 226 -10.98 -17.35 9.04
CA PRO A 226 -12.27 -16.82 8.57
C PRO A 226 -13.40 -16.95 9.60
N GLY A 227 -13.15 -17.59 10.73
CA GLY A 227 -14.11 -18.12 11.66
C GLY A 227 -14.04 -19.64 11.71
N GLY A 228 -14.80 -20.27 12.61
CA GLY A 228 -14.80 -21.71 12.77
C GLY A 228 -16.17 -22.24 13.20
N ILE A 229 -16.34 -23.54 13.09
CA ILE A 229 -17.56 -24.25 13.49
C ILE A 229 -17.19 -25.25 14.55
N LEU A 230 -17.87 -25.16 15.71
CA LEU A 230 -17.84 -26.19 16.75
C LEU A 230 -18.86 -27.27 16.41
N SER A 231 -18.38 -28.50 16.30
CA SER A 231 -19.23 -29.69 16.03
C SER A 231 -19.04 -30.75 17.10
N ARG A 232 -20.06 -31.57 17.30
CA ARG A 232 -20.09 -32.68 18.24
C ARG A 232 -20.37 -33.98 17.51
N THR A 233 -19.78 -35.06 17.98
CA THR A 233 -20.13 -36.41 17.56
C THR A 233 -20.69 -37.20 18.73
N ASP A 234 -21.66 -38.04 18.45
CA ASP A 234 -22.28 -38.99 19.38
C ASP A 234 -21.99 -40.47 19.02
N ASP A 235 -21.28 -40.70 17.90
CA ASP A 235 -21.00 -41.99 17.28
C ASP A 235 -19.49 -42.23 17.02
N ALA A 236 -18.65 -41.78 17.94
CA ALA A 236 -17.20 -41.93 17.87
C ALA A 236 -16.57 -41.34 16.58
N GLY A 237 -17.15 -40.25 16.05
CA GLY A 237 -16.58 -39.51 14.93
C GLY A 237 -17.11 -39.89 13.54
N GLN A 238 -18.10 -40.76 13.44
CA GLN A 238 -18.69 -41.15 12.17
C GLN A 238 -19.57 -40.04 11.58
N THR A 239 -20.36 -39.39 12.43
CA THR A 239 -21.17 -38.24 12.07
C THR A 239 -20.89 -37.05 12.97
N TRP A 240 -20.95 -35.86 12.41
CA TRP A 240 -20.67 -34.60 13.13
C TRP A 240 -21.87 -33.67 13.00
N THR A 241 -22.39 -33.24 14.13
CA THR A 241 -23.48 -32.27 14.20
C THR A 241 -22.90 -30.90 14.54
N THR A 242 -23.18 -29.90 13.72
CA THR A 242 -22.81 -28.50 13.99
C THR A 242 -23.60 -28.00 15.21
N ILE A 243 -22.89 -27.40 16.16
CA ILE A 243 -23.47 -26.84 17.39
C ILE A 243 -23.47 -25.32 17.32
N GLN A 244 -22.32 -24.72 17.04
CA GLN A 244 -22.15 -23.26 17.06
C GLN A 244 -21.15 -22.83 16.01
N GLY A 245 -21.51 -21.76 15.29
CA GLY A 245 -20.57 -21.01 14.41
C GLY A 245 -19.95 -19.83 15.15
N PHE A 246 -18.68 -19.60 14.88
CA PHE A 246 -17.91 -18.46 15.40
C PHE A 246 -17.37 -17.66 14.22
N THR A 247 -17.47 -16.35 14.30
CA THR A 247 -17.00 -15.43 13.26
C THR A 247 -15.66 -14.79 13.66
N ALA A 248 -14.86 -14.41 12.68
CA ALA A 248 -13.67 -13.60 12.92
C ALA A 248 -14.06 -12.16 13.33
N PRO A 249 -13.27 -11.50 14.21
CA PRO A 249 -12.18 -12.06 14.99
C PRO A 249 -12.68 -12.95 16.13
N GLY A 250 -11.99 -14.08 16.36
CA GLY A 250 -12.34 -15.05 17.39
C GLY A 250 -12.12 -14.57 18.82
N SER A 251 -12.31 -15.51 19.76
CA SER A 251 -11.98 -15.29 21.17
C SER A 251 -10.48 -15.12 21.37
N VAL A 252 -10.06 -14.38 22.39
CA VAL A 252 -8.64 -14.28 22.76
C VAL A 252 -8.28 -15.50 23.60
N ILE A 253 -7.51 -16.40 23.00
CA ILE A 253 -7.06 -17.66 23.62
C ILE A 253 -5.53 -17.66 23.63
N GLY A 254 -4.94 -17.98 24.76
CA GLY A 254 -3.50 -18.09 24.94
C GLY A 254 -3.11 -19.32 25.75
N SER A 255 -1.82 -19.47 26.01
CA SER A 255 -1.26 -20.42 26.95
C SER A 255 -0.36 -19.70 27.95
N ALA A 256 -0.41 -20.14 29.17
CA ALA A 256 0.46 -19.64 30.23
C ALA A 256 1.92 -20.04 29.96
N ILE A 257 2.85 -19.11 30.01
CA ILE A 257 4.28 -19.41 29.90
C ILE A 257 4.83 -19.90 31.23
N ASN A 258 4.29 -19.37 32.34
CA ASN A 258 4.63 -19.77 33.69
C ASN A 258 3.38 -20.17 34.47
N ALA A 259 3.55 -21.03 35.44
CA ALA A 259 2.52 -21.31 36.44
C ALA A 259 2.55 -20.22 37.54
N ILE A 260 1.37 -19.88 38.06
CA ILE A 260 1.26 -19.06 39.25
C ILE A 260 0.83 -19.92 40.44
N GLY A 261 1.56 -19.81 41.54
CA GLY A 261 1.29 -20.55 42.77
C GLY A 261 0.05 -20.07 43.50
N PRO A 262 -0.23 -20.67 44.70
CA PRO A 262 -1.27 -20.17 45.60
C PRO A 262 -1.07 -18.67 45.92
N GLY A 263 -2.15 -17.91 45.87
CA GLY A 263 -2.13 -16.47 46.13
C GLY A 263 -3.33 -16.03 46.93
N ARG A 264 -3.38 -14.75 47.22
CA ARG A 264 -4.53 -14.16 47.96
C ARG A 264 -5.72 -14.03 47.03
N THR A 265 -6.88 -14.42 47.51
CA THR A 265 -8.17 -14.34 46.81
C THR A 265 -9.07 -13.24 47.32
N ASP A 266 -8.71 -12.67 48.48
CA ASP A 266 -9.46 -11.63 49.21
C ASP A 266 -9.03 -10.19 48.88
N LEU A 267 -7.85 -10.01 48.28
CA LEU A 267 -7.29 -8.73 47.86
C LEU A 267 -6.67 -8.85 46.47
N ILE A 268 -6.33 -7.69 45.89
CA ILE A 268 -5.55 -7.65 44.65
C ILE A 268 -4.16 -8.23 44.92
N ASP A 269 -3.84 -9.31 44.26
CA ASP A 269 -2.55 -9.98 44.30
C ASP A 269 -1.54 -9.20 43.43
N LYS A 270 -0.65 -8.45 44.08
CA LYS A 270 0.42 -7.69 43.44
C LYS A 270 1.76 -8.44 43.35
N ALA A 271 1.79 -9.63 43.93
CA ALA A 271 3.01 -10.43 43.98
C ALA A 271 3.08 -11.44 42.81
N SER A 272 1.95 -12.00 42.43
CA SER A 272 1.90 -12.96 41.33
C SER A 272 1.92 -12.29 39.96
N THR A 273 2.61 -12.92 39.03
CA THR A 273 2.70 -12.47 37.64
C THR A 273 2.42 -13.65 36.70
N LEU A 274 1.44 -13.50 35.83
CA LEU A 274 1.11 -14.48 34.82
C LEU A 274 1.55 -13.99 33.43
N THR A 275 2.45 -14.73 32.80
CA THR A 275 2.88 -14.46 31.44
C THR A 275 2.15 -15.36 30.47
N VAL A 276 1.53 -14.78 29.43
CA VAL A 276 0.66 -15.47 28.48
C VAL A 276 1.14 -15.25 27.05
N SER A 277 1.26 -16.34 26.32
CA SER A 277 1.42 -16.32 24.86
C SER A 277 0.07 -16.48 24.18
N LEU A 278 -0.35 -15.47 23.40
CA LEU A 278 -1.64 -15.51 22.70
C LEU A 278 -1.52 -16.24 21.36
N ALA A 279 -2.53 -17.04 21.02
CA ALA A 279 -2.67 -17.61 19.68
C ALA A 279 -3.11 -16.52 18.68
N SER A 280 -3.99 -15.62 19.12
CA SER A 280 -4.45 -14.47 18.33
C SER A 280 -5.10 -13.42 19.25
N GLY A 281 -5.31 -12.22 18.70
CA GLY A 281 -5.92 -11.11 19.42
C GLY A 281 -4.91 -10.28 20.20
N ALA A 282 -5.41 -9.40 21.05
CA ALA A 282 -4.61 -8.52 21.90
C ALA A 282 -5.31 -8.33 23.25
N LEU A 283 -4.50 -8.04 24.28
CA LEU A 283 -4.99 -7.69 25.60
C LEU A 283 -4.71 -6.20 25.87
N ALA A 284 -5.57 -5.57 26.64
CA ALA A 284 -5.42 -4.19 27.06
C ALA A 284 -5.51 -4.07 28.58
N SER A 285 -4.74 -3.18 29.17
CA SER A 285 -4.86 -2.83 30.58
C SER A 285 -6.16 -2.07 30.83
N VAL A 286 -6.72 -2.23 32.02
CA VAL A 286 -7.94 -1.55 32.48
C VAL A 286 -7.68 -0.84 33.79
N SER A 287 -8.55 0.11 34.16
CA SER A 287 -8.49 0.70 35.51
C SER A 287 -8.96 -0.30 36.56
N GLU A 288 -8.51 -0.11 37.79
CA GLU A 288 -8.98 -0.94 38.93
C GLU A 288 -10.51 -0.95 39.02
N ALA A 289 -11.15 0.20 38.83
CA ALA A 289 -12.62 0.29 38.89
C ALA A 289 -13.29 -0.54 37.76
N GLN A 290 -12.72 -0.57 36.57
CA GLN A 290 -13.20 -1.39 35.47
C GLN A 290 -13.01 -2.88 35.75
N MET A 291 -11.85 -3.28 36.29
CA MET A 291 -11.57 -4.66 36.69
C MET A 291 -12.56 -5.14 37.76
N LEU A 292 -12.80 -4.31 38.78
CA LEU A 292 -13.78 -4.59 39.83
C LEU A 292 -15.23 -4.67 39.28
N SER A 293 -15.50 -3.98 38.18
CA SER A 293 -16.80 -4.00 37.48
C SER A 293 -16.94 -5.15 36.47
N GLY A 294 -15.98 -6.06 36.37
CA GLY A 294 -16.08 -7.26 35.54
C GLY A 294 -15.24 -7.23 34.25
N ALA A 295 -14.44 -6.19 34.00
CA ALA A 295 -13.54 -6.17 32.86
C ALA A 295 -12.30 -7.07 33.07
N ASN A 296 -11.72 -7.54 31.98
CA ASN A 296 -10.49 -8.35 31.96
C ASN A 296 -10.55 -9.61 32.83
N HIS A 297 -11.66 -10.32 32.83
CA HIS A 297 -11.75 -11.64 33.43
C HIS A 297 -11.21 -12.69 32.46
N PHE A 298 -10.46 -13.64 32.99
CA PHE A 298 -9.88 -14.77 32.25
C PHE A 298 -10.23 -16.07 32.92
N ALA A 299 -10.54 -17.10 32.15
CA ALA A 299 -10.48 -18.48 32.59
C ALA A 299 -9.06 -18.98 32.41
N TYR A 300 -8.44 -19.46 33.46
CA TYR A 300 -7.09 -19.97 33.50
C TYR A 300 -7.06 -21.37 34.06
N GLY A 301 -6.50 -22.32 33.33
CA GLY A 301 -6.39 -23.70 33.73
C GLY A 301 -6.69 -24.70 32.61
N GLU A 302 -6.76 -25.99 32.99
CA GLU A 302 -7.06 -27.09 32.09
C GLU A 302 -7.73 -28.25 32.86
N HIS A 303 -8.32 -29.21 32.16
CA HIS A 303 -8.85 -30.47 32.72
C HIS A 303 -9.80 -30.30 33.90
N GLY A 304 -10.67 -29.29 33.89
CA GLY A 304 -11.62 -29.01 34.98
C GLY A 304 -11.04 -28.25 36.16
N GLN A 305 -9.75 -27.88 36.13
CA GLN A 305 -9.09 -27.05 37.15
C GLN A 305 -9.07 -25.59 36.74
N TRP A 306 -10.24 -25.03 36.51
CA TRP A 306 -10.37 -23.64 36.06
C TRP A 306 -10.42 -22.65 37.22
N GLU A 307 -9.47 -21.70 37.23
CA GLU A 307 -9.54 -20.53 38.08
C GLU A 307 -10.02 -19.34 37.22
N ILE A 308 -10.95 -18.55 37.72
CA ILE A 308 -11.30 -17.28 37.12
C ILE A 308 -10.48 -16.20 37.80
N ILE A 309 -9.64 -15.54 37.02
CA ILE A 309 -8.79 -14.42 37.44
C ILE A 309 -9.23 -13.15 36.72
N ALA A 310 -8.97 -11.98 37.32
CA ALA A 310 -9.01 -10.72 36.58
C ALA A 310 -7.66 -10.02 36.68
N ALA A 311 -7.26 -9.34 35.63
CA ALA A 311 -5.99 -8.61 35.57
C ALA A 311 -6.22 -7.13 35.27
N GLN A 312 -5.59 -6.27 36.10
CA GLN A 312 -5.61 -4.84 35.85
C GLN A 312 -4.67 -4.46 34.71
N ASN A 313 -3.43 -4.95 34.76
CA ASN A 313 -2.42 -4.63 33.78
C ASN A 313 -2.13 -5.82 32.86
N CYS A 314 -2.12 -5.55 31.57
CA CYS A 314 -1.74 -6.49 30.51
C CYS A 314 -0.66 -5.82 29.67
N THR A 315 0.62 -6.10 29.94
CA THR A 315 1.76 -5.44 29.31
C THR A 315 2.36 -6.31 28.22
N LEU A 316 2.31 -5.83 26.97
CA LEU A 316 2.94 -6.50 25.82
C LEU A 316 4.46 -6.45 25.97
N GLN A 317 5.12 -7.58 25.78
CA GLN A 317 6.56 -7.73 25.80
C GLN A 317 7.15 -7.73 24.37
N GLY A 318 8.47 -7.56 24.28
CA GLY A 318 9.18 -7.54 23.00
C GLY A 318 9.16 -8.85 22.23
N ASP A 319 8.84 -9.97 22.89
CA ASP A 319 8.68 -11.31 22.28
C ASP A 319 7.24 -11.62 21.86
N GLY A 320 6.32 -10.65 22.03
CA GLY A 320 4.90 -10.81 21.70
C GLY A 320 4.06 -11.46 22.81
N SER A 321 4.65 -11.84 23.96
CA SER A 321 3.90 -12.31 25.12
C SER A 321 3.28 -11.14 25.90
N TYR A 322 2.31 -11.44 26.75
CA TYR A 322 1.69 -10.48 27.66
C TYR A 322 1.99 -10.85 29.10
N VAL A 323 2.37 -9.88 29.88
CA VAL A 323 2.54 -10.01 31.34
C VAL A 323 1.31 -9.41 32.01
N LEU A 324 0.60 -10.23 32.78
CA LEU A 324 -0.57 -9.86 33.57
C LEU A 324 -0.15 -9.66 35.01
N THR A 325 -0.48 -8.51 35.56
CA THR A 325 -0.19 -8.13 36.97
C THR A 325 -1.39 -7.48 37.63
N ASP A 326 -1.30 -7.29 38.94
CA ASP A 326 -2.39 -6.79 39.77
C ASP A 326 -3.65 -7.64 39.60
N LEU A 327 -3.55 -8.89 40.07
CA LEU A 327 -4.52 -9.94 39.78
C LEU A 327 -5.58 -10.05 40.85
N LEU A 328 -6.83 -10.22 40.48
CA LEU A 328 -7.86 -10.76 41.40
C LEU A 328 -7.98 -12.26 41.12
N ARG A 329 -7.67 -13.06 42.13
CA ARG A 329 -7.58 -14.51 42.06
C ARG A 329 -8.88 -15.17 42.53
N GLY A 330 -9.16 -16.38 42.05
CA GLY A 330 -10.24 -17.23 42.54
C GLY A 330 -11.62 -16.60 42.45
N ARG A 331 -11.94 -15.87 41.38
CA ARG A 331 -13.26 -15.21 41.26
C ARG A 331 -14.39 -16.24 41.01
N PHE A 332 -15.60 -15.82 41.33
CA PHE A 332 -16.83 -16.65 41.15
C PHE A 332 -16.78 -18.03 41.83
N GLY A 333 -16.08 -18.13 42.99
CA GLY A 333 -16.01 -19.38 43.76
C GLY A 333 -14.98 -20.37 43.26
N THR A 334 -13.99 -19.92 42.51
CA THR A 334 -12.90 -20.77 41.98
C THR A 334 -11.61 -20.70 42.82
N GLU A 335 -11.69 -20.26 44.07
CA GLU A 335 -10.54 -20.16 44.98
C GLU A 335 -9.86 -21.53 45.20
N TRP A 336 -10.60 -22.60 45.10
CA TRP A 336 -10.08 -23.96 45.24
C TRP A 336 -9.08 -24.34 44.14
N ALA A 337 -9.16 -23.73 42.96
CA ALA A 337 -8.26 -23.99 41.84
C ALA A 337 -6.98 -23.17 41.95
N CYS A 338 -6.92 -22.17 42.85
CA CYS A 338 -5.78 -21.28 43.01
C CYS A 338 -4.51 -22.08 43.40
N GLY A 339 -3.50 -22.02 42.53
CA GLY A 339 -2.23 -22.72 42.70
C GLY A 339 -2.17 -24.15 42.21
N LEU A 340 -3.20 -24.61 41.49
CA LEU A 340 -3.22 -25.94 40.87
C LEU A 340 -2.79 -25.93 39.39
N HIS A 341 -2.20 -24.80 38.95
CA HIS A 341 -1.89 -24.53 37.55
C HIS A 341 -0.47 -24.94 37.18
N GLU A 342 -0.32 -25.28 35.90
CA GLU A 342 0.96 -25.63 35.28
C GLU A 342 1.31 -24.64 34.13
N ALA A 343 2.55 -24.67 33.71
CA ALA A 343 2.95 -24.00 32.47
C ALA A 343 2.27 -24.69 31.28
N ALA A 344 1.87 -23.92 30.27
CA ALA A 344 1.07 -24.29 29.11
C ALA A 344 -0.46 -24.38 29.37
N ASP A 345 -0.93 -24.18 30.57
CA ASP A 345 -2.37 -24.09 30.84
C ASP A 345 -3.04 -23.05 29.93
N THR A 346 -4.25 -23.34 29.55
CA THR A 346 -5.03 -22.47 28.66
C THR A 346 -5.51 -21.23 29.40
N VAL A 347 -5.38 -20.08 28.76
CA VAL A 347 -5.89 -18.79 29.23
C VAL A 347 -6.87 -18.23 28.20
N VAL A 348 -8.09 -17.96 28.61
CA VAL A 348 -9.16 -17.43 27.74
C VAL A 348 -9.71 -16.14 28.32
N LEU A 349 -9.68 -15.06 27.55
CA LEU A 349 -10.37 -13.82 27.92
C LEU A 349 -11.90 -14.05 27.82
N LEU A 350 -12.60 -13.83 28.94
CA LEU A 350 -14.03 -14.02 29.05
C LEU A 350 -14.81 -12.79 28.55
N ASP A 351 -14.70 -12.53 27.24
CA ASP A 351 -15.46 -11.50 26.56
C ASP A 351 -16.83 -12.07 26.14
N PRO A 352 -17.95 -11.57 26.69
CA PRO A 352 -19.29 -12.07 26.37
C PRO A 352 -19.67 -11.99 24.89
N SER A 353 -18.99 -11.10 24.13
CA SER A 353 -19.23 -10.97 22.69
C SER A 353 -18.51 -12.03 21.84
N LYS A 354 -17.53 -12.73 22.42
CA LYS A 354 -16.64 -13.66 21.74
C LYS A 354 -16.70 -15.09 22.26
N VAL A 355 -17.05 -15.27 23.53
CA VAL A 355 -17.26 -16.57 24.16
C VAL A 355 -18.74 -16.91 24.05
N ALA A 356 -19.05 -17.99 23.35
CA ALA A 356 -20.43 -18.41 23.16
C ALA A 356 -20.86 -19.43 24.25
N PHE A 357 -22.03 -19.27 24.81
CA PHE A 357 -22.61 -20.27 25.71
C PHE A 357 -23.34 -21.35 24.90
N ILE A 358 -22.92 -22.61 25.07
CA ILE A 358 -23.48 -23.77 24.39
C ILE A 358 -24.49 -24.43 25.29
N THR A 359 -25.78 -24.31 24.97
CA THR A 359 -26.85 -24.96 25.71
C THR A 359 -26.83 -26.48 25.51
N SER A 360 -27.04 -27.20 26.55
CA SER A 360 -27.09 -28.66 26.55
C SER A 360 -28.40 -29.16 27.17
N ASN A 361 -28.73 -30.40 26.92
CA ASN A 361 -29.89 -31.03 27.55
C ASN A 361 -29.48 -31.67 28.90
N LEU A 362 -30.34 -31.62 29.91
CA LEU A 362 -30.14 -32.30 31.20
C LEU A 362 -29.77 -33.79 31.04
N ASN A 363 -30.30 -34.46 30.03
CA ASN A 363 -29.98 -35.86 29.72
C ASN A 363 -28.53 -36.05 29.22
N SER A 364 -27.79 -34.97 28.93
CA SER A 364 -26.38 -35.02 28.53
C SER A 364 -25.41 -35.00 29.72
N ILE A 365 -25.90 -34.79 30.93
CA ILE A 365 -25.07 -34.80 32.13
C ILE A 365 -24.50 -36.21 32.34
N GLY A 366 -23.19 -36.30 32.54
CA GLY A 366 -22.49 -37.58 32.71
C GLY A 366 -22.27 -38.38 31.42
N VAL A 367 -22.69 -37.87 30.26
CA VAL A 367 -22.41 -38.50 28.97
C VAL A 367 -21.14 -37.91 28.35
N SER A 368 -20.14 -38.77 28.10
CA SER A 368 -18.92 -38.36 27.41
C SER A 368 -19.24 -38.02 25.97
N ARG A 369 -18.75 -36.86 25.51
CA ARG A 369 -18.94 -36.33 24.16
C ARG A 369 -17.61 -35.90 23.56
N THR A 370 -17.47 -36.09 22.26
CA THR A 370 -16.28 -35.58 21.53
C THR A 370 -16.66 -34.37 20.70
N TYR A 371 -15.82 -33.34 20.79
CA TYR A 371 -15.98 -32.09 20.07
C TYR A 371 -14.82 -31.87 19.14
N ARG A 372 -15.05 -31.17 18.04
CA ARG A 372 -14.03 -30.65 17.13
C ARG A 372 -14.37 -29.24 16.68
N ALA A 373 -13.35 -28.45 16.41
CA ALA A 373 -13.48 -27.17 15.74
C ALA A 373 -12.82 -27.23 14.35
N VAL A 374 -13.50 -26.69 13.36
CA VAL A 374 -13.04 -26.70 11.97
C VAL A 374 -13.16 -25.30 11.40
#